data_5f71005501a66e1152377b88ae08243e
#
_entry.id   5f71005501a66e1152377b88ae08243e
#
_cell.length_a   1.000
_cell.length_b   1.000
_cell.length_c   1.000
_cell.angle_alpha   90.00
_cell.angle_beta   90.00
_cell.angle_gamma   90.00
#
_symmetry.space_group_name_H-M   'P 1'
#
loop_
_entity.id
_entity.type
_entity.pdbx_description
1 polymer ?
#
loop_
_entity_poly.entity_id
_entity_poly.type
_entity_poly.pdbx_seq_one_letter_code
_entity_poly.pdbx_strand_id
1 'polypeptide(L)'
;MSANKLTPSSYTVDIAGEPTELPIVAINDKLAISLLMVIDMGVSFGERIGKVLAARLAATKPDIIVGAATLGIPVAIEVSRHLGLDQYVIVQKSPKIHLGDALVEHVTSVTSAGSQRLLLDRRAVPLLKGRRVVVVDDVVATGSSLAATLRLVRQAGADVVGIGVILTEGHDWRKVLGVDAALVTSLGHIPQFLVTNGHAAPDPATMAAV
;
A
#
# COMPACT_ATOMS: atom_id res chain seq x y z
N MET A 1 16.86 7.58 24.40
CA MET A 1 17.47 6.43 23.69
C MET A 1 18.01 6.98 22.37
N SER A 2 19.35 6.98 22.18
CA SER A 2 19.97 7.42 20.92
C SER A 2 19.60 6.38 19.87
N ALA A 3 18.83 6.78 18.86
CA ALA A 3 18.57 5.93 17.70
C ALA A 3 19.91 5.54 17.07
N ASN A 4 20.24 4.27 17.05
CA ASN A 4 21.44 3.76 16.40
C ASN A 4 21.33 4.14 14.91
N LYS A 5 22.15 5.11 14.49
CA LYS A 5 22.11 5.65 13.13
C LYS A 5 22.64 4.57 12.19
N LEU A 6 21.78 4.04 11.33
CA LEU A 6 22.18 3.07 10.31
C LEU A 6 23.08 3.70 9.23
N THR A 7 23.95 2.89 8.64
CA THR A 7 24.79 3.27 7.50
C THR A 7 24.60 2.26 6.37
N PRO A 8 24.21 2.67 5.15
CA PRO A 8 23.76 4.00 4.79
C PRO A 8 22.46 4.40 5.51
N SER A 9 22.18 5.70 5.58
CA SER A 9 20.96 6.22 6.22
C SER A 9 19.78 6.34 5.25
N SER A 10 20.01 6.17 3.96
CA SER A 10 19.01 6.27 2.89
C SER A 10 19.26 5.29 1.75
N TYR A 11 18.25 5.07 0.95
CA TYR A 11 18.27 4.26 -0.25
C TYR A 11 17.54 5.00 -1.38
N THR A 12 18.15 5.05 -2.55
CA THR A 12 17.53 5.68 -3.73
C THR A 12 16.80 4.62 -4.55
N VAL A 13 15.53 4.85 -4.79
CA VAL A 13 14.67 4.00 -5.64
C VAL A 13 14.10 4.82 -6.78
N ASP A 14 13.96 4.23 -7.95
CA ASP A 14 13.18 4.81 -9.04
C ASP A 14 11.68 4.67 -8.73
N ILE A 15 10.96 5.81 -8.70
CA ILE A 15 9.50 5.83 -8.57
C ILE A 15 8.91 6.51 -9.79
N ALA A 16 8.40 5.70 -10.71
CA ALA A 16 7.79 6.19 -11.95
C ALA A 16 8.75 7.02 -12.83
N GLY A 17 10.01 6.60 -12.94
CA GLY A 17 11.05 7.25 -13.76
C GLY A 17 11.81 8.36 -13.06
N GLU A 18 11.56 8.60 -11.75
CA GLU A 18 12.31 9.60 -10.98
C GLU A 18 13.01 8.99 -9.77
N PRO A 19 14.33 9.21 -9.63
CA PRO A 19 15.08 8.76 -8.46
C PRO A 19 14.56 9.48 -7.20
N THR A 20 14.18 8.68 -6.21
CA THR A 20 13.61 9.16 -4.95
C THR A 20 14.43 8.59 -3.79
N GLU A 21 14.93 9.45 -2.94
CA GLU A 21 15.69 9.06 -1.76
C GLU A 21 14.76 8.80 -0.57
N LEU A 22 14.82 7.57 -0.02
CA LEU A 22 14.02 7.14 1.12
C LEU A 22 14.92 6.86 2.33
N PRO A 23 14.55 7.29 3.54
CA PRO A 23 15.32 6.98 4.74
C PRO A 23 15.27 5.48 5.05
N ILE A 24 16.39 4.91 5.50
CA ILE A 24 16.45 3.54 6.02
C ILE A 24 16.15 3.57 7.51
N VAL A 25 15.14 2.79 7.92
CA VAL A 25 14.65 2.71 9.30
C VAL A 25 14.74 1.28 9.82
N ALA A 26 15.36 1.10 10.97
CA ALA A 26 15.45 -0.20 11.63
C ALA A 26 14.07 -0.64 12.13
N ILE A 27 13.66 -1.86 11.79
CA ILE A 27 12.51 -2.56 12.38
C ILE A 27 12.94 -3.27 13.65
N ASN A 28 14.14 -3.86 13.61
CA ASN A 28 14.78 -4.51 14.75
C ASN A 28 16.30 -4.57 14.53
N ASP A 29 17.04 -5.29 15.38
CA ASP A 29 18.50 -5.37 15.32
C ASP A 29 19.05 -6.08 14.06
N LYS A 30 18.19 -6.74 13.28
CA LYS A 30 18.60 -7.55 12.10
C LYS A 30 17.98 -7.08 10.81
N LEU A 31 16.91 -6.29 10.87
CA LEU A 31 16.09 -5.90 9.72
C LEU A 31 15.84 -4.40 9.70
N ALA A 32 16.00 -3.79 8.54
CA ALA A 32 15.60 -2.43 8.25
C ALA A 32 14.83 -2.37 6.91
N ILE A 33 14.11 -1.28 6.70
CA ILE A 33 13.32 -1.01 5.50
C ILE A 33 13.60 0.40 4.98
N SER A 34 13.36 0.63 3.69
CA SER A 34 13.23 1.99 3.16
C SER A 34 11.82 2.50 3.44
N LEU A 35 11.70 3.64 4.11
CA LEU A 35 10.42 4.17 4.55
C LEU A 35 9.89 5.21 3.57
N LEU A 36 8.79 4.89 2.90
CA LEU A 36 8.03 5.86 2.13
C LEU A 36 6.91 6.46 3.01
N MET A 37 7.04 7.76 3.33
CA MET A 37 5.98 8.52 3.99
C MET A 37 5.35 9.46 2.97
N VAL A 38 4.31 9.00 2.28
CA VAL A 38 3.66 9.73 1.18
C VAL A 38 3.25 11.15 1.58
N ILE A 39 2.82 11.32 2.83
CA ILE A 39 2.38 12.62 3.37
C ILE A 39 3.55 13.62 3.39
N ASP A 40 4.76 13.15 3.72
CA ASP A 40 5.95 13.99 3.86
C ASP A 40 6.56 14.34 2.49
N MET A 41 6.20 13.60 1.44
CA MET A 41 6.70 13.83 0.07
C MET A 41 6.08 15.05 -0.62
N GLY A 42 4.99 15.58 -0.08
CA GLY A 42 4.31 16.76 -0.60
C GLY A 42 3.33 16.49 -1.75
N VAL A 43 2.62 17.56 -2.13
CA VAL A 43 1.50 17.50 -3.07
C VAL A 43 1.95 17.16 -4.49
N SER A 44 3.06 17.74 -4.95
CA SER A 44 3.58 17.48 -6.31
C SER A 44 4.00 16.02 -6.51
N PHE A 45 4.57 15.40 -5.48
CA PHE A 45 4.85 13.96 -5.49
C PHE A 45 3.55 13.17 -5.60
N GLY A 46 2.54 13.48 -4.77
CA GLY A 46 1.23 12.84 -4.80
C GLY A 46 0.57 12.92 -6.17
N GLU A 47 0.54 14.12 -6.77
CA GLU A 47 0.00 14.34 -8.11
C GLU A 47 0.71 13.50 -9.17
N ARG A 48 2.05 13.51 -9.17
CA ARG A 48 2.86 12.76 -10.13
C ARG A 48 2.61 11.26 -10.04
N ILE A 49 2.67 10.67 -8.86
CA ILE A 49 2.44 9.23 -8.68
C ILE A 49 1.00 8.84 -9.02
N GLY A 50 0.03 9.66 -8.64
CA GLY A 50 -1.38 9.45 -8.95
C GLY A 50 -1.64 9.44 -10.46
N LYS A 51 -1.05 10.38 -11.20
CA LYS A 51 -1.13 10.45 -12.66
C LYS A 51 -0.58 9.19 -13.33
N VAL A 52 0.63 8.75 -12.94
CA VAL A 52 1.27 7.58 -13.55
C VAL A 52 0.53 6.29 -13.19
N LEU A 53 0.12 6.15 -11.93
CA LEU A 53 -0.62 4.98 -11.48
C LEU A 53 -1.99 4.88 -12.14
N ALA A 54 -2.71 6.00 -12.24
CA ALA A 54 -3.98 6.09 -12.97
C ALA A 54 -3.84 5.67 -14.43
N ALA A 55 -2.79 6.15 -15.12
CA ALA A 55 -2.53 5.78 -16.51
C ALA A 55 -2.30 4.26 -16.67
N ARG A 56 -1.53 3.63 -15.75
CA ARG A 56 -1.28 2.18 -15.78
C ARG A 56 -2.55 1.36 -15.47
N LEU A 57 -3.47 1.90 -14.68
CA LEU A 57 -4.71 1.23 -14.26
C LEU A 57 -5.90 1.52 -15.16
N ALA A 58 -5.82 2.51 -16.05
CA ALA A 58 -6.94 2.96 -16.89
C ALA A 58 -7.58 1.85 -17.74
N ALA A 59 -6.78 0.88 -18.22
CA ALA A 59 -7.28 -0.26 -19.00
C ALA A 59 -8.21 -1.18 -18.20
N THR A 60 -8.13 -1.16 -16.87
CA THR A 60 -9.03 -1.93 -16.00
C THR A 60 -10.42 -1.30 -15.89
N LYS A 61 -10.60 -0.06 -16.36
CA LYS A 61 -11.88 0.69 -16.35
C LYS A 61 -12.58 0.63 -14.99
N PRO A 62 -11.97 1.12 -13.93
CA PRO A 62 -12.59 1.10 -12.59
C PRO A 62 -13.74 2.10 -12.51
N ASP A 63 -14.77 1.76 -11.74
CA ASP A 63 -15.86 2.65 -11.39
C ASP A 63 -15.55 3.47 -10.13
N ILE A 64 -14.70 2.93 -9.25
CA ILE A 64 -14.38 3.54 -7.96
C ILE A 64 -13.02 3.02 -7.44
N ILE A 65 -12.32 3.88 -6.69
CA ILE A 65 -11.07 3.54 -6.04
C ILE A 65 -11.31 3.28 -4.55
N VAL A 66 -10.63 2.26 -4.01
CA VAL A 66 -10.61 1.97 -2.58
C VAL A 66 -9.18 2.06 -2.06
N GLY A 67 -8.96 2.86 -1.04
CA GLY A 67 -7.67 2.96 -0.34
C GLY A 67 -7.76 2.53 1.12
N ALA A 68 -6.62 2.23 1.75
CA ALA A 68 -6.55 1.98 3.18
C ALA A 68 -5.99 3.19 3.94
N ALA A 69 -6.60 3.52 5.08
CA ALA A 69 -6.05 4.56 5.95
C ALA A 69 -4.70 4.07 6.55
N THR A 70 -3.68 4.93 6.66
CA THR A 70 -3.67 6.37 6.46
C THR A 70 -3.01 6.77 5.14
N LEU A 71 -1.90 6.12 4.75
CA LEU A 71 -1.08 6.52 3.60
C LEU A 71 -1.71 6.19 2.24
N GLY A 72 -2.64 5.24 2.19
CA GLY A 72 -3.44 4.98 0.99
C GLY A 72 -4.46 6.09 0.65
N ILE A 73 -4.76 7.01 1.60
CA ILE A 73 -5.71 8.11 1.34
C ILE A 73 -5.21 9.06 0.24
N PRO A 74 -3.99 9.64 0.32
CA PRO A 74 -3.48 10.48 -0.74
C PRO A 74 -3.43 9.77 -2.10
N VAL A 75 -3.04 8.49 -2.10
CA VAL A 75 -2.99 7.68 -3.32
C VAL A 75 -4.38 7.52 -3.93
N ALA A 76 -5.41 7.21 -3.12
CA ALA A 76 -6.78 7.07 -3.60
C ALA A 76 -7.32 8.37 -4.19
N ILE A 77 -7.04 9.51 -3.55
CA ILE A 77 -7.45 10.83 -4.03
C ILE A 77 -6.85 11.12 -5.40
N GLU A 78 -5.53 10.98 -5.54
CA GLU A 78 -4.85 11.37 -6.78
C GLU A 78 -5.13 10.39 -7.93
N VAL A 79 -5.22 9.09 -7.65
CA VAL A 79 -5.62 8.11 -8.68
C VAL A 79 -7.05 8.38 -9.15
N SER A 80 -8.00 8.64 -8.23
CA SER A 80 -9.37 8.98 -8.58
C SER A 80 -9.44 10.24 -9.45
N ARG A 81 -8.73 11.31 -9.04
CA ARG A 81 -8.65 12.57 -9.78
C ARG A 81 -8.22 12.35 -11.23
N HIS A 82 -7.14 11.61 -11.44
CA HIS A 82 -6.58 11.39 -12.76
C HIS A 82 -7.36 10.38 -13.63
N LEU A 83 -8.22 9.56 -13.02
CA LEU A 83 -9.18 8.71 -13.72
C LEU A 83 -10.52 9.42 -13.97
N GLY A 84 -10.71 10.66 -13.49
CA GLY A 84 -11.97 11.40 -13.61
C GLY A 84 -13.09 10.84 -12.72
N LEU A 85 -12.74 10.13 -11.64
CA LEU A 85 -13.68 9.56 -10.68
C LEU A 85 -13.89 10.56 -9.52
N ASP A 86 -15.14 10.89 -9.20
CA ASP A 86 -15.50 11.84 -8.15
C ASP A 86 -15.52 11.20 -6.75
N GLN A 87 -15.77 9.90 -6.69
CA GLN A 87 -15.91 9.18 -5.44
C GLN A 87 -14.79 8.15 -5.23
N TYR A 88 -14.36 8.02 -3.99
CA TYR A 88 -13.47 6.95 -3.51
C TYR A 88 -13.93 6.47 -2.14
N VAL A 89 -13.47 5.30 -1.73
CA VAL A 89 -13.78 4.70 -0.42
C VAL A 89 -12.51 4.44 0.36
N ILE A 90 -12.53 4.70 1.67
CA ILE A 90 -11.39 4.45 2.55
C ILE A 90 -11.75 3.41 3.61
N VAL A 91 -10.96 2.33 3.62
CA VAL A 91 -10.98 1.32 4.68
C VAL A 91 -10.22 1.87 5.89
N GLN A 92 -10.82 1.81 7.08
CA GLN A 92 -10.27 2.35 8.32
C GLN A 92 -9.54 1.29 9.14
N LYS A 93 -8.45 1.66 9.81
CA LYS A 93 -7.69 0.78 10.72
C LYS A 93 -8.16 0.85 12.18
N SER A 94 -8.96 1.84 12.51
CA SER A 94 -9.51 2.04 13.87
C SER A 94 -10.99 2.37 13.82
N PRO A 95 -11.77 1.95 14.82
CA PRO A 95 -13.17 2.30 14.89
C PRO A 95 -13.33 3.83 15.03
N LYS A 96 -14.34 4.35 14.35
CA LYS A 96 -14.79 5.74 14.45
C LYS A 96 -16.26 5.73 14.89
N ILE A 97 -16.70 6.76 15.60
CA ILE A 97 -18.07 6.86 16.12
C ILE A 97 -19.12 6.67 15.00
N HIS A 98 -18.83 7.18 13.81
CA HIS A 98 -19.75 7.10 12.67
C HIS A 98 -19.75 5.75 11.94
N LEU A 99 -18.78 4.85 12.20
CA LEU A 99 -18.71 3.55 11.50
C LEU A 99 -19.77 2.55 11.99
N GLY A 100 -20.27 2.72 13.24
CA GLY A 100 -21.34 1.90 13.79
C GLY A 100 -21.21 0.41 13.47
N ASP A 101 -22.10 -0.08 12.62
CA ASP A 101 -22.16 -1.45 12.11
C ASP A 101 -21.30 -1.60 10.82
N ALA A 102 -19.97 -1.53 10.96
CA ALA A 102 -19.05 -1.69 9.84
C ALA A 102 -18.82 -3.18 9.47
N LEU A 103 -18.45 -3.44 8.21
CA LEU A 103 -17.82 -4.71 7.86
C LEU A 103 -16.42 -4.74 8.45
N VAL A 104 -16.01 -5.86 9.04
CA VAL A 104 -14.75 -6.00 9.76
C VAL A 104 -13.96 -7.19 9.24
N GLU A 105 -12.69 -6.97 8.95
CA GLU A 105 -11.70 -8.01 8.66
C GLU A 105 -10.52 -7.90 9.62
N HIS A 106 -10.01 -9.05 10.04
CA HIS A 106 -8.81 -9.13 10.87
C HIS A 106 -7.57 -9.27 9.98
N VAL A 107 -6.57 -8.44 10.25
CA VAL A 107 -5.26 -8.56 9.62
C VAL A 107 -4.43 -9.54 10.44
N THR A 108 -4.18 -10.71 9.89
CA THR A 108 -3.26 -11.68 10.50
C THR A 108 -1.84 -11.29 10.11
N SER A 109 -1.11 -10.67 11.05
CA SER A 109 0.31 -10.37 10.87
C SER A 109 1.15 -11.37 11.63
N VAL A 110 2.14 -11.96 10.97
CA VAL A 110 3.10 -12.88 11.60
C VAL A 110 4.07 -12.14 12.52
N THR A 111 4.18 -10.81 12.37
CA THR A 111 5.24 -10.00 12.99
C THR A 111 4.75 -9.01 14.06
N SER A 112 3.46 -8.78 14.21
CA SER A 112 2.94 -7.81 15.20
C SER A 112 2.19 -8.49 16.33
N ALA A 113 2.54 -8.15 17.57
CA ALA A 113 1.92 -8.61 18.81
C ALA A 113 0.51 -8.02 19.07
N GLY A 114 -0.27 -7.74 18.02
CA GLY A 114 -1.62 -7.21 18.11
C GLY A 114 -2.46 -7.56 16.89
N SER A 115 -3.72 -7.98 17.10
CA SER A 115 -4.67 -8.14 16.00
C SER A 115 -5.06 -6.78 15.47
N GLN A 116 -4.54 -6.42 14.29
CA GLN A 116 -5.06 -5.27 13.56
C GLN A 116 -6.36 -5.67 12.87
N ARG A 117 -7.30 -4.73 12.81
CA ARG A 117 -8.56 -4.91 12.08
C ARG A 117 -8.74 -3.79 11.07
N LEU A 118 -9.39 -4.14 9.98
CA LEU A 118 -9.82 -3.20 8.97
C LEU A 118 -11.35 -3.11 9.00
N LEU A 119 -11.86 -1.91 8.81
CA LEU A 119 -13.28 -1.61 8.91
C LEU A 119 -13.73 -0.87 7.65
N LEU A 120 -14.80 -1.37 7.03
CA LEU A 120 -15.47 -0.70 5.92
C LEU A 120 -16.84 -0.23 6.39
N ASP A 121 -17.10 1.08 6.30
CA ASP A 121 -18.39 1.68 6.64
C ASP A 121 -19.50 1.01 5.83
N ARG A 122 -20.58 0.55 6.49
CA ARG A 122 -21.73 -0.02 5.79
C ARG A 122 -22.37 0.93 4.77
N ARG A 123 -22.26 2.23 4.99
CA ARG A 123 -22.72 3.23 4.03
C ARG A 123 -21.93 3.25 2.74
N ALA A 124 -20.70 2.70 2.74
CA ALA A 124 -19.90 2.52 1.54
C ALA A 124 -20.30 1.28 0.71
N VAL A 125 -20.99 0.31 1.31
CA VAL A 125 -21.41 -0.93 0.62
C VAL A 125 -22.24 -0.64 -0.65
N PRO A 126 -23.25 0.25 -0.64
CA PRO A 126 -24.01 0.58 -1.86
C PRO A 126 -23.14 1.21 -2.96
N LEU A 127 -22.05 1.91 -2.60
CA LEU A 127 -21.12 2.49 -3.56
C LEU A 127 -20.24 1.44 -4.25
N LEU A 128 -20.02 0.30 -3.58
CA LEU A 128 -19.12 -0.76 -4.04
C LEU A 128 -19.85 -1.90 -4.75
N LYS A 129 -21.10 -2.17 -4.37
CA LYS A 129 -21.86 -3.33 -4.86
C LYS A 129 -22.02 -3.31 -6.39
N GLY A 130 -21.51 -4.37 -7.03
CA GLY A 130 -21.54 -4.54 -8.49
C GLY A 130 -20.60 -3.62 -9.27
N ARG A 131 -19.74 -2.86 -8.58
CA ARG A 131 -18.78 -1.95 -9.21
C ARG A 131 -17.44 -2.63 -9.47
N ARG A 132 -16.78 -2.16 -10.50
CA ARG A 132 -15.38 -2.48 -10.81
C ARG A 132 -14.47 -1.63 -9.94
N VAL A 133 -13.73 -2.25 -9.05
CA VAL A 133 -12.93 -1.58 -8.03
C VAL A 133 -11.45 -1.80 -8.29
N VAL A 134 -10.68 -0.72 -8.20
CA VAL A 134 -9.23 -0.80 -8.00
C VAL A 134 -8.92 -0.47 -6.55
N VAL A 135 -8.14 -1.33 -5.90
CA VAL A 135 -7.62 -1.09 -4.55
C VAL A 135 -6.25 -0.45 -4.65
N VAL A 136 -6.01 0.62 -3.89
CA VAL A 136 -4.71 1.30 -3.88
C VAL A 136 -4.13 1.41 -2.47
N ASP A 137 -2.80 1.37 -2.38
CA ASP A 137 -2.07 1.65 -1.14
C ASP A 137 -0.71 2.29 -1.48
N ASP A 138 0.04 2.71 -0.46
CA ASP A 138 1.39 3.26 -0.64
C ASP A 138 2.42 2.14 -0.90
N VAL A 139 2.56 1.20 0.01
CA VAL A 139 3.54 0.11 -0.06
C VAL A 139 2.89 -1.23 0.26
N VAL A 140 3.16 -2.24 -0.56
CA VAL A 140 2.86 -3.63 -0.22
C VAL A 140 4.14 -4.38 0.15
N ALA A 141 4.24 -4.76 1.44
CA ALA A 141 5.37 -5.53 1.99
C ALA A 141 4.98 -6.98 2.27
N THR A 142 4.23 -7.25 3.34
CA THR A 142 3.75 -8.61 3.65
C THR A 142 2.50 -9.00 2.88
N GLY A 143 1.73 -8.03 2.39
CA GLY A 143 0.45 -8.25 1.73
C GLY A 143 -0.75 -8.46 2.65
N SER A 144 -0.55 -8.63 3.96
CA SER A 144 -1.62 -8.97 4.91
C SER A 144 -2.73 -7.92 4.98
N SER A 145 -2.36 -6.64 5.04
CA SER A 145 -3.31 -5.52 5.06
C SER A 145 -4.09 -5.42 3.74
N LEU A 146 -3.38 -5.57 2.64
CA LEU A 146 -3.98 -5.53 1.30
C LEU A 146 -4.94 -6.71 1.09
N ALA A 147 -4.56 -7.93 1.47
CA ALA A 147 -5.43 -9.10 1.40
C ALA A 147 -6.72 -8.92 2.23
N ALA A 148 -6.63 -8.35 3.43
CA ALA A 148 -7.80 -8.03 4.25
C ALA A 148 -8.68 -6.96 3.60
N THR A 149 -8.08 -5.93 2.98
CA THR A 149 -8.81 -4.91 2.21
C THR A 149 -9.57 -5.55 1.04
N LEU A 150 -8.93 -6.43 0.29
CA LEU A 150 -9.56 -7.16 -0.82
C LEU A 150 -10.77 -7.99 -0.36
N ARG A 151 -10.65 -8.67 0.79
CA ARG A 151 -11.79 -9.43 1.35
C ARG A 151 -12.95 -8.52 1.71
N LEU A 152 -12.71 -7.38 2.38
CA LEU A 152 -13.77 -6.40 2.70
C LEU A 152 -14.48 -5.87 1.45
N VAL A 153 -13.71 -5.52 0.44
CA VAL A 153 -14.24 -4.99 -0.83
C VAL A 153 -15.11 -6.04 -1.53
N ARG A 154 -14.68 -7.30 -1.56
CA ARG A 154 -15.45 -8.41 -2.11
C ARG A 154 -16.69 -8.73 -1.28
N GLN A 155 -16.62 -8.66 0.06
CA GLN A 155 -17.79 -8.80 0.93
C GLN A 155 -18.84 -7.70 0.67
N ALA A 156 -18.41 -6.51 0.27
CA ALA A 156 -19.31 -5.44 -0.16
C ALA A 156 -19.93 -5.69 -1.55
N GLY A 157 -19.58 -6.79 -2.22
CA GLY A 157 -20.12 -7.18 -3.53
C GLY A 157 -19.44 -6.49 -4.71
N ALA A 158 -18.22 -6.00 -4.55
CA ALA A 158 -17.45 -5.39 -5.63
C ALA A 158 -16.66 -6.41 -6.45
N ASP A 159 -16.42 -6.09 -7.72
CA ASP A 159 -15.49 -6.79 -8.62
C ASP A 159 -14.12 -6.11 -8.55
N VAL A 160 -13.11 -6.77 -7.97
CA VAL A 160 -11.75 -6.23 -7.88
C VAL A 160 -11.03 -6.48 -9.20
N VAL A 161 -10.79 -5.40 -9.95
CA VAL A 161 -10.21 -5.45 -11.30
C VAL A 161 -8.75 -5.03 -11.37
N GLY A 162 -8.18 -4.53 -10.28
CA GLY A 162 -6.78 -4.13 -10.22
C GLY A 162 -6.36 -3.71 -8.82
N ILE A 163 -5.06 -3.69 -8.62
CA ILE A 163 -4.41 -3.23 -7.39
C ILE A 163 -3.29 -2.28 -7.81
N GLY A 164 -3.27 -1.08 -7.24
CA GLY A 164 -2.24 -0.08 -7.49
C GLY A 164 -1.46 0.26 -6.24
N VAL A 165 -0.13 0.15 -6.27
CA VAL A 165 0.73 0.57 -5.17
C VAL A 165 1.87 1.45 -5.68
N ILE A 166 2.37 2.34 -4.85
CA ILE A 166 3.55 3.13 -5.23
C ILE A 166 4.75 2.21 -5.28
N LEU A 167 4.96 1.42 -4.21
CA LEU A 167 6.09 0.50 -4.12
C LEU A 167 5.66 -0.90 -3.72
N THR A 168 6.34 -1.89 -4.27
CA THR A 168 6.41 -3.23 -3.68
C THR A 168 7.68 -3.34 -2.83
N GLU A 169 7.63 -4.01 -1.68
CA GLU A 169 8.77 -4.31 -0.83
C GLU A 169 8.97 -5.81 -0.73
N GLY A 170 10.15 -6.28 -1.08
CA GLY A 170 10.42 -7.73 -1.10
C GLY A 170 9.41 -8.53 -1.91
N HIS A 171 9.21 -9.80 -1.55
CA HIS A 171 8.38 -10.71 -2.36
C HIS A 171 7.29 -11.45 -1.57
N ASP A 172 7.26 -11.37 -0.25
CA ASP A 172 6.34 -12.13 0.61
C ASP A 172 4.87 -11.87 0.30
N TRP A 173 4.54 -10.65 -0.12
CA TRP A 173 3.19 -10.25 -0.51
C TRP A 173 2.61 -11.14 -1.63
N ARG A 174 3.44 -11.65 -2.54
CA ARG A 174 2.99 -12.52 -3.65
C ARG A 174 2.36 -13.80 -3.12
N LYS A 175 2.97 -14.41 -2.10
CA LYS A 175 2.45 -15.61 -1.46
C LYS A 175 1.13 -15.34 -0.72
N VAL A 176 1.05 -14.21 -0.03
CA VAL A 176 -0.13 -13.83 0.77
C VAL A 176 -1.31 -13.46 -0.13
N LEU A 177 -1.07 -12.75 -1.23
CA LEU A 177 -2.12 -12.38 -2.18
C LEU A 177 -2.53 -13.55 -3.11
N GLY A 178 -1.66 -14.55 -3.30
CA GLY A 178 -1.95 -15.68 -4.17
C GLY A 178 -2.27 -15.24 -5.61
N VAL A 179 -3.42 -15.62 -6.11
CA VAL A 179 -3.86 -15.25 -7.48
C VAL A 179 -4.02 -13.74 -7.67
N ASP A 180 -4.34 -13.01 -6.62
CA ASP A 180 -4.50 -11.55 -6.66
C ASP A 180 -3.18 -10.82 -6.90
N ALA A 181 -2.03 -11.47 -6.68
CA ALA A 181 -0.72 -10.89 -6.97
C ALA A 181 -0.57 -10.47 -8.46
N ALA A 182 -1.27 -11.15 -9.37
CA ALA A 182 -1.29 -10.81 -10.79
C ALA A 182 -2.01 -9.48 -11.10
N LEU A 183 -2.82 -8.97 -10.18
CA LEU A 183 -3.52 -7.69 -10.31
C LEU A 183 -2.67 -6.50 -9.89
N VAL A 184 -1.49 -6.74 -9.27
CA VAL A 184 -0.67 -5.68 -8.70
C VAL A 184 0.10 -4.93 -9.79
N THR A 185 -0.12 -3.63 -9.83
CA THR A 185 0.64 -2.64 -10.60
C THR A 185 1.39 -1.76 -9.62
N SER A 186 2.72 -1.69 -9.73
CA SER A 186 3.57 -0.83 -8.89
C SER A 186 4.34 0.19 -9.73
N LEU A 187 4.76 1.28 -9.11
CA LEU A 187 5.59 2.31 -9.74
C LEU A 187 7.09 2.08 -9.51
N GLY A 188 7.44 1.29 -8.50
CA GLY A 188 8.80 0.91 -8.17
C GLY A 188 8.84 -0.28 -7.21
N HIS A 189 10.08 -0.67 -6.85
CA HIS A 189 10.34 -1.77 -5.93
C HIS A 189 11.49 -1.42 -4.98
N ILE A 190 11.36 -1.80 -3.72
CA ILE A 190 12.39 -1.65 -2.69
C ILE A 190 12.74 -2.99 -2.07
N PRO A 191 14.02 -3.24 -1.79
CA PRO A 191 14.45 -4.41 -1.04
C PRO A 191 14.20 -4.22 0.47
N GLN A 192 14.25 -5.28 1.22
CA GLN A 192 14.51 -5.27 2.65
C GLN A 192 16.01 -5.12 2.91
N PHE A 193 16.41 -4.72 4.11
CA PHE A 193 17.80 -4.53 4.47
C PHE A 193 18.20 -5.40 5.65
N LEU A 194 19.28 -6.16 5.49
CA LEU A 194 19.91 -6.88 6.58
C LEU A 194 20.80 -5.92 7.37
N VAL A 195 20.65 -5.93 8.69
CA VAL A 195 21.44 -5.08 9.59
C VAL A 195 22.52 -5.90 10.29
N THR A 196 23.77 -5.45 10.17
CA THR A 196 24.92 -6.06 10.86
C THR A 196 25.82 -4.94 11.39
N ASN A 197 26.02 -4.86 12.69
CA ASN A 197 26.88 -3.86 13.35
C ASN A 197 26.55 -2.40 12.95
N GLY A 198 25.27 -2.08 12.81
CA GLY A 198 24.81 -0.76 12.39
C GLY A 198 24.93 -0.47 10.89
N HIS A 199 25.38 -1.44 10.10
CA HIS A 199 25.42 -1.36 8.64
C HIS A 199 24.16 -2.02 8.06
N ALA A 200 23.43 -1.32 7.19
CA ALA A 200 22.26 -1.81 6.48
C ALA A 200 22.63 -2.11 5.03
N ALA A 201 22.53 -3.37 4.62
CA ALA A 201 22.76 -3.79 3.24
C ALA A 201 21.48 -4.36 2.63
N PRO A 202 21.15 -4.05 1.36
CA PRO A 202 20.02 -4.67 0.69
C PRO A 202 20.11 -6.20 0.75
N ASP A 203 19.02 -6.86 1.13
CA ASP A 203 18.93 -8.31 1.07
C ASP A 203 18.77 -8.76 -0.39
N PRO A 204 19.76 -9.49 -0.96
CA PRO A 204 19.70 -9.93 -2.36
C PRO A 204 18.46 -10.76 -2.70
N ALA A 205 17.90 -11.49 -1.73
CA ALA A 205 16.69 -12.30 -1.92
C ALA A 205 15.43 -11.47 -2.11
N THR A 206 15.48 -10.18 -1.78
CA THR A 206 14.34 -9.25 -1.83
C THR A 206 14.50 -8.16 -2.88
N MET A 207 15.55 -8.19 -3.67
CA MET A 207 15.77 -7.26 -4.79
C MET A 207 14.75 -7.48 -5.90
N ALA A 208 14.53 -6.46 -6.74
CA ALA A 208 13.71 -6.62 -7.93
C ALA A 208 14.24 -7.80 -8.79
N ALA A 209 13.33 -8.61 -9.30
CA ALA A 209 13.71 -9.56 -10.33
C ALA A 209 14.22 -8.79 -11.57
N VAL A 210 15.43 -9.10 -12.01
CA VAL A 210 16.03 -8.55 -13.23
C VAL A 210 15.32 -9.11 -14.45
#